data_6895716029e5e9206d86a60131811a09
#
_entry.id   6895716029e5e9206d86a60131811a09
#
_cell.length_a   1.000
_cell.length_b   1.000
_cell.length_c   1.000
_cell.angle_alpha   90.00
_cell.angle_beta   90.00
_cell.angle_gamma   90.00
#
_symmetry.space_group_name_H-M   'P 1'
#
loop_
_entity.id
_entity.type
_entity.pdbx_description
1 polymer ?
#
loop_
_entity_poly.entity_id
_entity_poly.type
_entity_poly.pdbx_seq_one_letter_code
_entity_poly.pdbx_strand_id
1 'polypeptide(L)'
;EMCIRDSHNSGLIPYGGTFLVFADYMRGSMRLSALSGLGVIYVLTHDSIGVGEDGPTHQPVETIPSLRAMPNMLVLRPGDGNETSGAYKIAIKNRNRPSALCLSRQGMPNQESTSIDKVALGGYIVSDCEGTPDVIFIGTGSELNLCIEASKEISSLGKKTRVVSMPCVELFEEQE
;
A
#
# COMPACT_ATOMS: atom_id res chain seq x y z
N GLU A 1 21.75 3.03 -8.88
CA GLU A 1 21.89 1.61 -8.47
C GLU A 1 23.11 1.38 -7.60
N MET A 2 24.31 1.80 -8.01
CA MET A 2 25.51 1.62 -7.20
C MET A 2 25.34 2.21 -5.79
N CYS A 3 24.86 3.44 -5.68
CA CYS A 3 24.62 4.08 -4.39
C CYS A 3 23.61 3.30 -3.51
N ILE A 4 22.57 2.72 -4.09
CA ILE A 4 21.58 1.91 -3.37
C ILE A 4 22.25 0.66 -2.80
N ARG A 5 22.96 -0.09 -3.64
CA ARG A 5 23.66 -1.31 -3.23
C ARG A 5 24.73 -1.01 -2.17
N ASP A 6 25.53 0.02 -2.37
CA ASP A 6 26.64 0.35 -1.48
C ASP A 6 26.11 0.87 -0.13
N SER A 7 25.03 1.67 -0.12
CA SER A 7 24.37 2.10 1.10
C SER A 7 23.82 0.90 1.88
N HIS A 8 23.12 -0.01 1.20
CA HIS A 8 22.57 -1.21 1.83
C HIS A 8 23.68 -2.09 2.44
N ASN A 9 24.75 -2.34 1.70
CA ASN A 9 25.89 -3.14 2.18
C ASN A 9 26.65 -2.48 3.34
N SER A 10 26.58 -1.16 3.45
CA SER A 10 27.11 -0.40 4.58
C SER A 10 26.18 -0.36 5.80
N GLY A 11 25.06 -1.08 5.78
CA GLY A 11 24.11 -1.15 6.88
C GLY A 11 23.08 -0.01 6.91
N LEU A 12 23.13 0.92 5.95
CA LEU A 12 22.16 2.00 5.82
C LEU A 12 20.85 1.49 5.21
N ILE A 13 19.78 2.28 5.39
CA ILE A 13 18.49 2.07 4.73
C ILE A 13 18.38 3.10 3.60
N PRO A 14 18.64 2.72 2.34
CA PRO A 14 18.47 3.63 1.24
C PRO A 14 16.97 3.86 1.01
N TYR A 15 16.60 5.12 0.77
CA TYR A 15 15.25 5.45 0.36
C TYR A 15 15.25 6.54 -0.71
N GLY A 16 14.19 6.60 -1.50
CA GLY A 16 13.96 7.64 -2.49
C GLY A 16 12.47 7.81 -2.73
N GLY A 17 12.08 8.97 -3.27
CA GLY A 17 10.68 9.28 -3.48
C GLY A 17 10.43 10.02 -4.79
N THR A 18 9.23 9.75 -5.36
CA THR A 18 8.69 10.44 -6.52
C THR A 18 7.17 10.24 -6.55
N PHE A 19 6.47 10.81 -7.53
CA PHE A 19 5.10 10.41 -7.82
C PHE A 19 5.05 8.99 -8.37
N LEU A 20 3.99 8.25 -8.05
CA LEU A 20 3.89 6.84 -8.42
C LEU A 20 4.02 6.62 -9.93
N VAL A 21 3.40 7.47 -10.75
CA VAL A 21 3.48 7.36 -12.22
C VAL A 21 4.93 7.47 -12.73
N PHE A 22 5.78 8.22 -12.03
CA PHE A 22 7.19 8.39 -12.41
C PHE A 22 8.10 7.24 -11.91
N ALA A 23 7.55 6.24 -11.23
CA ALA A 23 8.27 5.00 -10.94
C ALA A 23 8.79 4.32 -12.20
N ASP A 24 8.18 4.59 -13.36
CA ASP A 24 8.64 4.07 -14.66
C ASP A 24 10.08 4.49 -14.98
N TYR A 25 10.51 5.69 -14.58
CA TYR A 25 11.89 6.15 -14.80
C TYR A 25 12.92 5.40 -13.94
N MET A 26 12.53 4.79 -12.85
CA MET A 26 13.40 4.02 -11.97
C MET A 26 13.07 2.52 -11.91
N ARG A 27 12.20 2.05 -12.82
CA ARG A 27 11.74 0.66 -12.86
C ARG A 27 12.89 -0.36 -12.93
N GLY A 28 13.93 -0.05 -13.72
CA GLY A 28 15.14 -0.87 -13.80
C GLY A 28 15.84 -1.01 -12.45
N SER A 29 16.01 0.10 -11.72
CA SER A 29 16.62 0.10 -10.39
C SER A 29 15.78 -0.63 -9.36
N MET A 30 14.46 -0.46 -9.40
CA MET A 30 13.52 -1.18 -8.53
C MET A 30 13.61 -2.69 -8.76
N ARG A 31 13.60 -3.11 -10.04
CA ARG A 31 13.74 -4.51 -10.40
C ARG A 31 15.07 -5.12 -9.95
N LEU A 32 16.17 -4.39 -10.10
CA LEU A 32 17.48 -4.87 -9.65
C LEU A 32 17.58 -4.91 -8.12
N SER A 33 16.97 -3.97 -7.42
CA SER A 33 16.89 -4.03 -5.94
C SER A 33 16.12 -5.28 -5.50
N ALA A 34 15.01 -5.60 -6.16
CA ALA A 34 14.23 -6.81 -5.89
C ALA A 34 15.01 -8.09 -6.19
N LEU A 35 15.67 -8.15 -7.35
CA LEU A 35 16.51 -9.29 -7.77
C LEU A 35 17.69 -9.52 -6.82
N SER A 36 18.28 -8.45 -6.32
CA SER A 36 19.45 -8.51 -5.41
C SER A 36 19.07 -8.63 -3.93
N GLY A 37 17.79 -8.66 -3.59
CA GLY A 37 17.35 -8.76 -2.20
C GLY A 37 17.74 -7.56 -1.34
N LEU A 38 17.67 -6.34 -1.88
CA LEU A 38 18.07 -5.11 -1.17
C LEU A 38 16.87 -4.45 -0.49
N GLY A 39 16.98 -4.16 0.81
CA GLY A 39 15.96 -3.46 1.58
C GLY A 39 15.96 -1.96 1.28
N VAL A 40 15.38 -1.57 0.16
CA VAL A 40 15.22 -0.17 -0.27
C VAL A 40 13.80 0.28 -0.04
N ILE A 41 13.60 1.52 0.42
CA ILE A 41 12.27 2.11 0.58
C ILE A 41 12.01 3.09 -0.56
N TYR A 42 11.00 2.78 -1.38
CA TYR A 42 10.50 3.67 -2.43
C TYR A 42 9.23 4.34 -1.96
N VAL A 43 9.25 5.65 -1.76
CA VAL A 43 8.07 6.45 -1.37
C VAL A 43 7.43 7.02 -2.62
N LEU A 44 6.32 6.42 -3.04
CA LEU A 44 5.63 6.70 -4.29
C LEU A 44 4.30 7.39 -3.98
N THR A 45 4.28 8.71 -4.06
CA THR A 45 3.10 9.52 -3.75
C THR A 45 2.19 9.71 -4.96
N HIS A 46 1.01 10.30 -4.76
CA HIS A 46 0.05 10.57 -5.84
C HIS A 46 -0.40 9.28 -6.54
N ASP A 47 -0.89 8.32 -5.73
CA ASP A 47 -1.06 6.92 -6.09
C ASP A 47 -2.30 6.61 -6.94
N SER A 48 -3.16 7.59 -7.21
CA SER A 48 -4.45 7.34 -7.87
C SER A 48 -4.91 8.51 -8.75
N ILE A 49 -6.08 8.35 -9.37
CA ILE A 49 -6.76 9.43 -10.11
C ILE A 49 -7.12 10.63 -9.22
N GLY A 50 -7.09 10.48 -7.90
CA GLY A 50 -7.25 11.55 -6.91
C GLY A 50 -6.13 12.60 -6.89
N VAL A 51 -5.16 12.49 -7.78
CA VAL A 51 -4.15 13.54 -8.07
C VAL A 51 -4.80 14.87 -8.44
N GLY A 52 -5.94 14.82 -9.14
CA GLY A 52 -6.71 16.02 -9.50
C GLY A 52 -6.20 16.74 -10.74
N GLU A 53 -5.94 18.05 -10.60
CA GLU A 53 -5.68 18.97 -11.71
C GLU A 53 -4.40 18.72 -12.51
N ASP A 54 -3.43 17.96 -12.01
CA ASP A 54 -2.24 17.56 -12.76
C ASP A 54 -2.57 16.70 -13.99
N GLY A 55 -3.74 16.09 -14.00
CA GLY A 55 -4.33 15.41 -15.14
C GLY A 55 -3.71 14.04 -15.46
N PRO A 56 -4.05 13.48 -16.64
CA PRO A 56 -3.75 12.09 -16.97
C PRO A 56 -2.27 11.75 -17.06
N THR A 57 -1.39 12.72 -17.27
CA THR A 57 0.06 12.50 -17.30
C THR A 57 0.64 12.15 -15.91
N HIS A 58 -0.12 12.43 -14.84
CA HIS A 58 0.29 12.22 -13.47
C HIS A 58 -0.60 11.20 -12.73
N GLN A 59 -1.69 10.76 -13.35
CA GLN A 59 -2.66 9.81 -12.80
C GLN A 59 -2.26 8.37 -13.14
N PRO A 60 -1.72 7.60 -12.19
CA PRO A 60 -1.35 6.21 -12.44
C PRO A 60 -2.60 5.33 -12.61
N VAL A 61 -2.55 4.40 -13.56
CA VAL A 61 -3.61 3.39 -13.78
C VAL A 61 -3.02 1.99 -13.62
N GLU A 62 -2.01 1.65 -14.43
CA GLU A 62 -1.39 0.32 -14.48
C GLU A 62 -0.21 0.15 -13.50
N THR A 63 0.25 1.23 -12.86
CA THR A 63 1.52 1.26 -12.14
C THR A 63 1.54 0.31 -10.95
N ILE A 64 0.49 0.30 -10.12
CA ILE A 64 0.43 -0.60 -8.95
C ILE A 64 0.41 -2.09 -9.37
N PRO A 65 -0.46 -2.53 -10.29
CA PRO A 65 -0.41 -3.91 -10.78
C PRO A 65 0.95 -4.29 -11.37
N SER A 66 1.59 -3.36 -12.06
CA SER A 66 2.90 -3.58 -12.65
C SER A 66 4.02 -3.70 -11.62
N LEU A 67 3.93 -3.02 -10.47
CA LEU A 67 4.85 -3.20 -9.35
C LEU A 67 4.62 -4.55 -8.66
N ARG A 68 3.37 -4.95 -8.46
CA ARG A 68 3.01 -6.27 -7.89
C ARG A 68 3.46 -7.44 -8.77
N ALA A 69 3.52 -7.24 -10.09
CA ALA A 69 4.06 -8.23 -11.03
C ALA A 69 5.59 -8.42 -10.91
N MET A 70 6.28 -7.56 -10.16
CA MET A 70 7.73 -7.64 -9.98
C MET A 70 8.04 -8.61 -8.82
N PRO A 71 8.69 -9.76 -9.09
CA PRO A 71 9.03 -10.72 -8.03
C PRO A 71 9.87 -10.07 -6.93
N ASN A 72 9.62 -10.47 -5.68
CA ASN A 72 10.33 -9.98 -4.50
C ASN A 72 10.17 -8.47 -4.23
N MET A 73 9.11 -7.82 -4.76
CA MET A 73 8.74 -6.45 -4.44
C MET A 73 7.60 -6.47 -3.41
N LEU A 74 7.73 -5.68 -2.36
CA LEU A 74 6.65 -5.46 -1.41
C LEU A 74 5.91 -4.17 -1.75
N VAL A 75 4.62 -4.25 -2.06
CA VAL A 75 3.81 -3.08 -2.45
C VAL A 75 2.82 -2.77 -1.32
N LEU A 76 3.10 -1.69 -0.59
CA LEU A 76 2.31 -1.22 0.54
C LEU A 76 1.46 -0.02 0.12
N ARG A 77 0.15 -0.14 0.22
CA ARG A 77 -0.82 0.92 -0.12
C ARG A 77 -1.75 1.20 1.07
N PRO A 78 -1.27 1.96 2.07
CA PRO A 78 -2.02 2.27 3.28
C PRO A 78 -3.19 3.22 3.02
N GLY A 79 -4.29 3.06 3.76
CA GLY A 79 -5.52 3.84 3.61
C GLY A 79 -5.58 5.10 4.47
N ASP A 80 -4.76 5.19 5.52
CA ASP A 80 -4.73 6.33 6.44
C ASP A 80 -3.37 6.48 7.14
N GLY A 81 -3.28 7.39 8.12
CA GLY A 81 -2.06 7.67 8.86
C GLY A 81 -1.61 6.51 9.76
N ASN A 82 -2.53 5.75 10.33
CA ASN A 82 -2.22 4.58 11.16
C ASN A 82 -1.57 3.49 10.29
N GLU A 83 -2.20 3.19 9.16
CA GLU A 83 -1.66 2.20 8.22
C GLU A 83 -0.35 2.68 7.56
N THR A 84 -0.21 3.98 7.29
CA THR A 84 1.05 4.56 6.80
C THR A 84 2.18 4.34 7.80
N SER A 85 1.93 4.56 9.08
CA SER A 85 2.90 4.29 10.15
C SER A 85 3.27 2.79 10.21
N GLY A 86 2.29 1.91 10.06
CA GLY A 86 2.48 0.47 9.95
C GLY A 86 3.33 0.07 8.74
N ALA A 87 3.05 0.66 7.58
CA ALA A 87 3.79 0.43 6.34
C ALA A 87 5.27 0.84 6.46
N TYR A 88 5.55 2.01 7.06
CA TYR A 88 6.93 2.42 7.35
C TYR A 88 7.61 1.47 8.34
N LYS A 89 6.92 1.03 9.39
CA LYS A 89 7.44 0.05 10.35
C LYS A 89 7.86 -1.25 9.67
N ILE A 90 7.07 -1.74 8.74
CA ILE A 90 7.37 -2.93 7.93
C ILE A 90 8.56 -2.67 7.03
N ALA A 91 8.54 -1.59 6.25
CA ALA A 91 9.59 -1.25 5.30
C ALA A 91 10.96 -1.07 5.95
N ILE A 92 11.03 -0.46 7.14
CA ILE A 92 12.26 -0.28 7.90
C ILE A 92 12.82 -1.63 8.40
N LYS A 93 11.96 -2.55 8.84
CA LYS A 93 12.35 -3.88 9.30
C LYS A 93 12.72 -4.82 8.16
N ASN A 94 12.15 -4.62 7.00
CA ASN A 94 12.32 -5.48 5.84
C ASN A 94 13.64 -5.15 5.11
N ARG A 95 14.67 -5.96 5.36
CA ARG A 95 16.03 -5.74 4.83
C ARG A 95 16.36 -6.59 3.60
N ASN A 96 15.49 -7.53 3.24
CA ASN A 96 15.79 -8.57 2.26
C ASN A 96 15.07 -8.40 0.92
N ARG A 97 14.21 -7.38 0.82
CA ARG A 97 13.49 -7.01 -0.42
C ARG A 97 13.09 -5.54 -0.38
N PRO A 98 12.94 -4.88 -1.52
CA PRO A 98 12.49 -3.50 -1.55
C PRO A 98 11.01 -3.37 -1.18
N SER A 99 10.66 -2.22 -0.63
CA SER A 99 9.30 -1.84 -0.25
C SER A 99 8.88 -0.59 -1.01
N ALA A 100 7.80 -0.68 -1.76
CA ALA A 100 7.15 0.45 -2.44
C ALA A 100 5.96 0.91 -1.59
N LEU A 101 6.03 2.12 -1.04
CA LEU A 101 4.95 2.75 -0.29
C LEU A 101 4.16 3.66 -1.25
N CYS A 102 2.98 3.21 -1.66
CA CYS A 102 2.08 3.95 -2.55
C CYS A 102 1.14 4.81 -1.70
N LEU A 103 1.37 6.12 -1.68
CA LEU A 103 0.68 7.06 -0.81
C LEU A 103 -0.23 7.99 -1.58
N SER A 104 -1.42 8.26 -1.04
CA SER A 104 -2.38 9.20 -1.63
C SER A 104 -1.86 10.65 -1.59
N ARG A 105 -2.30 11.48 -2.55
CA ARG A 105 -2.10 12.94 -2.51
C ARG A 105 -3.04 13.60 -1.51
N GLN A 106 -4.29 13.18 -1.52
CA GLN A 106 -5.33 13.75 -0.67
C GLN A 106 -5.15 13.33 0.79
N GLY A 107 -5.52 14.23 1.70
CA GLY A 107 -5.59 13.91 3.12
C GLY A 107 -6.70 12.89 3.38
N MET A 108 -6.36 11.79 4.04
CA MET A 108 -7.30 10.75 4.41
C MET A 108 -7.62 10.84 5.90
N PRO A 109 -8.90 10.72 6.28
CA PRO A 109 -9.27 10.66 7.68
C PRO A 109 -8.73 9.40 8.33
N ASN A 110 -8.13 9.52 9.51
CA ASN A 110 -7.77 8.34 10.31
C ASN A 110 -9.05 7.63 10.75
N GLN A 111 -9.07 6.32 10.55
CA GLN A 111 -10.16 5.47 11.01
C GLN A 111 -9.81 4.88 12.37
N GLU A 112 -10.77 4.88 13.30
CA GLU A 112 -10.55 4.30 14.65
C GLU A 112 -10.27 2.79 14.60
N SER A 113 -10.75 2.12 13.57
CA SER A 113 -10.63 0.68 13.38
C SER A 113 -9.34 0.23 12.68
N THR A 114 -8.56 1.17 12.11
CA THR A 114 -7.26 0.85 11.51
C THR A 114 -6.17 0.67 12.57
N SER A 115 -5.17 -0.14 12.26
CA SER A 115 -4.15 -0.52 13.23
C SER A 115 -2.77 -0.55 12.61
N ILE A 116 -1.81 0.12 13.27
CA ILE A 116 -0.38 0.10 12.90
C ILE A 116 0.16 -1.33 12.82
N ASP A 117 -0.21 -2.18 13.78
CA ASP A 117 0.35 -3.53 13.89
C ASP A 117 -0.30 -4.52 12.93
N LYS A 118 -1.60 -4.36 12.64
CA LYS A 118 -2.33 -5.26 11.73
C LYS A 118 -1.93 -5.11 10.26
N VAL A 119 -1.28 -4.02 9.87
CA VAL A 119 -0.73 -3.85 8.51
C VAL A 119 0.22 -5.00 8.14
N ALA A 120 0.91 -5.56 9.13
CA ALA A 120 1.80 -6.70 8.94
C ALA A 120 1.09 -7.99 8.48
N LEU A 121 -0.24 -8.06 8.66
CA LEU A 121 -1.07 -9.15 8.14
C LEU A 121 -1.36 -9.00 6.63
N GLY A 122 -1.03 -7.85 6.04
CA GLY A 122 -1.31 -7.58 4.63
C GLY A 122 -2.77 -7.30 4.30
N GLY A 123 -3.69 -7.97 4.98
CA GLY A 123 -5.14 -7.77 4.92
C GLY A 123 -5.78 -8.07 6.26
N TYR A 124 -6.74 -7.22 6.70
CA TYR A 124 -7.44 -7.42 7.97
C TYR A 124 -8.81 -6.74 8.00
N ILE A 125 -9.70 -7.25 8.85
CA ILE A 125 -11.05 -6.71 9.01
C ILE A 125 -10.99 -5.39 9.81
N VAL A 126 -11.56 -4.33 9.26
CA VAL A 126 -11.71 -3.01 9.90
C VAL A 126 -13.13 -2.75 10.39
N SER A 127 -14.13 -3.40 9.80
CA SER A 127 -15.52 -3.37 10.26
C SER A 127 -16.17 -4.72 9.99
N ASP A 128 -16.93 -5.23 10.94
CA ASP A 128 -17.57 -6.55 10.84
C ASP A 128 -19.04 -6.50 11.24
N CYS A 129 -19.78 -7.56 10.88
CA CYS A 129 -21.16 -7.80 11.28
C CYS A 129 -21.28 -9.13 12.05
N GLU A 130 -22.35 -9.32 12.76
CA GLU A 130 -22.65 -10.62 13.39
C GLU A 130 -23.06 -11.66 12.34
N GLY A 131 -22.37 -12.82 12.38
CA GLY A 131 -22.62 -13.94 11.49
C GLY A 131 -22.01 -13.77 10.10
N THR A 132 -22.65 -14.35 9.08
CA THR A 132 -22.15 -14.28 7.70
C THR A 132 -22.54 -12.96 7.05
N PRO A 133 -21.60 -12.21 6.46
CA PRO A 133 -21.90 -10.99 5.73
C PRO A 133 -22.62 -11.30 4.40
N ASP A 134 -23.57 -10.43 4.01
CA ASP A 134 -24.15 -10.43 2.67
C ASP A 134 -23.21 -9.83 1.64
N VAL A 135 -22.38 -8.85 2.08
CA VAL A 135 -21.42 -8.12 1.23
C VAL A 135 -20.10 -7.93 1.99
N ILE A 136 -19.01 -8.17 1.28
CA ILE A 136 -17.65 -7.87 1.75
C ILE A 136 -17.05 -6.80 0.85
N PHE A 137 -16.70 -5.67 1.45
CA PHE A 137 -15.93 -4.61 0.79
C PHE A 137 -14.44 -4.79 1.09
N ILE A 138 -13.61 -4.79 0.05
CA ILE A 138 -12.15 -4.86 0.20
C ILE A 138 -11.57 -3.59 -0.38
N GLY A 139 -10.98 -2.77 0.49
CA GLY A 139 -10.39 -1.48 0.12
C GLY A 139 -8.87 -1.47 0.31
N THR A 140 -8.18 -0.70 -0.52
CA THR A 140 -6.74 -0.44 -0.41
C THR A 140 -6.48 1.05 -0.66
N GLY A 141 -5.54 1.65 0.06
CA GLY A 141 -5.25 3.07 -0.09
C GLY A 141 -6.45 3.95 0.19
N SER A 142 -6.61 5.01 -0.58
CA SER A 142 -7.70 5.98 -0.43
C SER A 142 -9.10 5.38 -0.58
N GLU A 143 -9.24 4.26 -1.27
CA GLU A 143 -10.52 3.57 -1.49
C GLU A 143 -11.04 2.87 -0.22
N LEU A 144 -10.19 2.67 0.81
CA LEU A 144 -10.64 2.12 2.09
C LEU A 144 -11.74 2.97 2.73
N ASN A 145 -11.58 4.30 2.71
CA ASN A 145 -12.61 5.21 3.24
C ASN A 145 -13.95 5.07 2.49
N LEU A 146 -13.90 4.94 1.16
CA LEU A 146 -15.10 4.73 0.34
C LEU A 146 -15.78 3.41 0.67
N CYS A 147 -15.01 2.35 0.92
CA CYS A 147 -15.56 1.06 1.36
C CYS A 147 -16.28 1.16 2.71
N ILE A 148 -15.72 1.94 3.65
CA ILE A 148 -16.33 2.16 4.96
C ILE A 148 -17.64 2.96 4.83
N GLU A 149 -17.66 4.00 4.01
CA GLU A 149 -18.85 4.80 3.76
C GLU A 149 -19.95 3.97 3.06
N ALA A 150 -19.61 3.26 1.99
CA ALA A 150 -20.52 2.38 1.28
C ALA A 150 -21.09 1.28 2.20
N SER A 151 -20.25 0.73 3.08
CA SER A 151 -20.69 -0.26 4.07
C SER A 151 -21.77 0.30 5.01
N LYS A 152 -21.64 1.54 5.48
CA LYS A 152 -22.64 2.19 6.32
C LYS A 152 -23.98 2.38 5.58
N GLU A 153 -23.92 2.81 4.33
CA GLU A 153 -25.12 2.98 3.49
C GLU A 153 -25.84 1.65 3.26
N ILE A 154 -25.10 0.62 2.85
CA ILE A 154 -25.67 -0.72 2.60
C ILE A 154 -26.23 -1.34 3.88
N SER A 155 -25.56 -1.11 5.02
CA SER A 155 -26.05 -1.57 6.33
C SER A 155 -27.36 -0.88 6.73
N SER A 156 -27.54 0.39 6.38
CA SER A 156 -28.79 1.13 6.61
C SER A 156 -29.97 0.54 5.84
N LEU A 157 -29.72 -0.20 4.76
CA LEU A 157 -30.70 -0.95 3.98
C LEU A 157 -30.97 -2.37 4.53
N GLY A 158 -30.46 -2.68 5.73
CA GLY A 158 -30.66 -3.96 6.41
C GLY A 158 -29.78 -5.11 5.93
N LYS A 159 -28.71 -4.83 5.21
CA LYS A 159 -27.73 -5.83 4.77
C LYS A 159 -26.56 -5.94 5.74
N LYS A 160 -26.05 -7.15 5.93
CA LYS A 160 -24.86 -7.41 6.74
C LYS A 160 -23.62 -7.15 5.90
N THR A 161 -22.74 -6.27 6.39
CA THR A 161 -21.53 -5.89 5.64
C THR A 161 -20.27 -6.15 6.45
N ARG A 162 -19.19 -6.46 5.75
CA ARG A 162 -17.84 -6.54 6.29
C ARG A 162 -16.92 -5.65 5.45
N VAL A 163 -16.03 -4.93 6.08
CA VAL A 163 -14.98 -4.15 5.41
C VAL A 163 -13.62 -4.71 5.78
N VAL A 164 -12.82 -4.97 4.76
CA VAL A 164 -11.44 -5.45 4.85
C VAL A 164 -10.53 -4.36 4.30
N SER A 165 -9.53 -3.96 5.07
CA SER A 165 -8.39 -3.21 4.55
C SER A 165 -7.37 -4.19 3.97
N MET A 166 -6.88 -3.91 2.77
CA MET A 166 -5.86 -4.70 2.06
C MET A 166 -4.64 -3.82 1.74
N PRO A 167 -3.86 -3.41 2.76
CA PRO A 167 -2.70 -2.56 2.54
C PRO A 167 -1.55 -3.24 1.79
N CYS A 168 -1.46 -4.57 1.79
CA CYS A 168 -0.39 -5.30 1.11
C CYS A 168 -0.81 -6.72 0.74
N VAL A 169 -0.98 -6.97 -0.55
CA VAL A 169 -1.42 -8.30 -1.05
C VAL A 169 -0.34 -9.35 -0.83
N GLU A 170 0.93 -9.00 -1.02
CA GLU A 170 2.06 -9.92 -0.89
C GLU A 170 2.17 -10.47 0.55
N LEU A 171 2.00 -9.61 1.55
CA LEU A 171 1.99 -10.04 2.95
C LEU A 171 0.74 -10.86 3.29
N PHE A 172 -0.39 -10.56 2.65
CA PHE A 172 -1.61 -11.33 2.86
C PHE A 172 -1.47 -12.74 2.29
N GLU A 173 -0.86 -12.90 1.12
CA GLU A 173 -0.61 -14.21 0.49
C GLU A 173 0.44 -15.04 1.26
N GLU A 174 1.33 -14.39 2.02
CA GLU A 174 2.33 -15.07 2.87
C GLU A 174 1.75 -15.56 4.21
N GLN A 175 0.48 -15.28 4.52
CA GLN A 175 -0.19 -15.84 5.70
C GLN A 175 -0.57 -17.32 5.40
N GLU A 176 0.05 -18.23 6.13
CA GLU A 176 -0.34 -19.65 6.18
C GLU A 176 -1.26 -19.95 7.37
#